data_35d04164474c1b2522e1f7b3c925c99e
#
_entry.id   35d04164474c1b2522e1f7b3c925c99e
#
_cell.length_a   1.000
_cell.length_b   1.000
_cell.length_c   1.000
_cell.angle_alpha   90.00
_cell.angle_beta   90.00
_cell.angle_gamma   90.00
#
_symmetry.space_group_name_H-M   'P 1'
#
loop_
_entity.id
_entity.type
_entity.pdbx_description
1 polymer ?
#
loop_
_entity_poly.entity_id
_entity_poly.type
_entity_poly.pdbx_seq_one_letter_code
_entity_poly.pdbx_strand_id
1 'polypeptide(L)'
;GLNPLARHKQDFTVVQGCANNYSNEAHWGSTFWLTGANRYSVPGQNMANSISVDQVVAGQFGNQTRFTSIQLDSTDGSASGHGPGASLAWDKRGKPLPGYNDPVKTFHKLFSAEDLPLEQRQAAIAEKRSVLDAVLTEANRVQKGLSRNDNNKLDEYFQGIRDIETRLGKDEDWLDKPKPKAPMEEPPVGLKGKEEIEMMYNLII
;
A
#
# COMPACT_ATOMS: atom_id res chain seq x y z
N GLY A 1 -8.78 -18.43 19.32
CA GLY A 1 -9.22 -17.64 19.19
C GLY A 1 -9.87 -16.27 19.30
N LEU A 2 -11.21 -16.15 19.24
CA LEU A 2 -11.90 -14.84 19.22
C LEU A 2 -12.19 -14.26 20.62
N ASN A 3 -11.70 -14.85 21.70
CA ASN A 3 -11.94 -14.37 23.06
C ASN A 3 -11.59 -12.90 23.31
N PRO A 4 -10.48 -12.34 22.75
CA PRO A 4 -10.19 -10.91 22.91
C PRO A 4 -11.26 -9.99 22.31
N LEU A 5 -12.04 -10.48 21.36
CA LEU A 5 -13.13 -9.76 20.69
C LEU A 5 -14.50 -9.94 21.38
N ALA A 6 -14.57 -10.62 22.54
CA ALA A 6 -15.84 -10.94 23.19
C ALA A 6 -16.71 -9.70 23.47
N ARG A 7 -16.08 -8.56 23.84
CA ARG A 7 -16.75 -7.28 24.06
C ARG A 7 -17.41 -6.69 22.81
N HIS A 8 -16.94 -7.10 21.63
CA HIS A 8 -17.42 -6.63 20.32
C HIS A 8 -18.29 -7.68 19.60
N LYS A 9 -18.81 -8.66 20.33
CA LYS A 9 -19.55 -9.78 19.75
C LYS A 9 -20.74 -9.34 18.89
N GLN A 10 -21.31 -8.19 19.16
CA GLN A 10 -22.44 -7.63 18.41
C GLN A 10 -22.02 -6.79 17.21
N ASP A 11 -20.74 -6.43 17.11
CA ASP A 11 -20.22 -5.52 16.10
C ASP A 11 -19.66 -6.23 14.86
N PHE A 12 -19.57 -7.57 14.89
CA PHE A 12 -19.06 -8.35 13.76
C PHE A 12 -19.81 -9.67 13.56
N THR A 13 -19.74 -10.16 12.34
CA THR A 13 -20.31 -11.46 11.96
C THR A 13 -19.19 -12.40 11.49
N VAL A 14 -19.17 -13.62 12.02
CA VAL A 14 -18.25 -14.65 11.53
C VAL A 14 -18.95 -15.46 10.44
N VAL A 15 -18.44 -15.37 9.21
CA VAL A 15 -18.92 -16.14 8.07
C VAL A 15 -18.02 -17.35 7.87
N GLN A 16 -18.61 -18.53 7.85
CA GLN A 16 -17.91 -19.80 7.64
C GLN A 16 -18.26 -20.42 6.29
N GLY A 17 -17.42 -21.32 5.81
CA GLY A 17 -17.65 -22.04 4.57
C GLY A 17 -17.35 -21.24 3.29
N CYS A 18 -16.75 -20.05 3.42
CA CYS A 18 -16.29 -19.30 2.26
C CYS A 18 -14.94 -19.83 1.78
N ALA A 19 -14.79 -19.93 0.45
CA ALA A 19 -13.55 -20.32 -0.20
C ALA A 19 -13.31 -19.47 -1.46
N ASN A 20 -12.04 -19.21 -1.75
CA ASN A 20 -11.64 -18.69 -3.04
C ASN A 20 -11.24 -19.87 -3.94
N ASN A 21 -11.99 -20.12 -4.99
CA ASN A 21 -11.82 -21.28 -5.86
C ASN A 21 -10.45 -21.39 -6.54
N TYR A 22 -9.72 -20.27 -6.66
CA TYR A 22 -8.42 -20.19 -7.34
C TYR A 22 -7.24 -20.05 -6.40
N SER A 23 -7.48 -20.23 -5.10
CA SER A 23 -6.50 -20.05 -4.03
C SER A 23 -6.44 -21.28 -3.12
N ASN A 24 -6.29 -22.45 -3.73
CA ASN A 24 -6.31 -23.75 -3.05
C ASN A 24 -4.93 -24.21 -2.56
N GLU A 25 -3.89 -23.44 -2.79
CA GLU A 25 -2.53 -23.74 -2.33
C GLU A 25 -2.16 -22.83 -1.16
N ALA A 26 -1.67 -23.38 -0.06
CA ALA A 26 -1.44 -22.68 1.19
C ALA A 26 -0.52 -21.45 1.06
N HIS A 27 0.56 -21.56 0.29
CA HIS A 27 1.53 -20.46 0.10
C HIS A 27 1.02 -19.32 -0.80
N TRP A 28 0.05 -19.60 -1.67
CA TRP A 28 -0.57 -18.61 -2.54
C TRP A 28 -1.88 -18.05 -2.00
N GLY A 29 -2.45 -18.71 -0.98
CA GLY A 29 -3.74 -18.35 -0.44
C GLY A 29 -3.82 -16.90 0.02
N SER A 30 -2.82 -16.42 0.75
CA SER A 30 -2.75 -15.06 1.25
C SER A 30 -2.70 -14.01 0.11
N THR A 31 -2.03 -14.32 -0.99
CA THR A 31 -1.91 -13.45 -2.17
C THR A 31 -3.26 -13.08 -2.78
N PHE A 32 -4.24 -13.99 -2.72
CA PHE A 32 -5.55 -13.81 -3.34
C PHE A 32 -6.67 -13.59 -2.34
N TRP A 33 -6.37 -13.53 -1.07
CA TRP A 33 -7.37 -13.47 -0.01
C TRP A 33 -8.27 -12.24 -0.11
N LEU A 34 -7.68 -11.07 -0.31
CA LEU A 34 -8.42 -9.82 -0.41
C LEU A 34 -8.78 -9.42 -1.85
N THR A 35 -8.34 -10.18 -2.84
CA THR A 35 -8.64 -9.89 -4.25
C THR A 35 -9.68 -10.83 -4.85
N GLY A 36 -9.75 -12.08 -4.39
CA GLY A 36 -10.58 -13.12 -5.00
C GLY A 36 -10.22 -13.46 -6.44
N ALA A 37 -9.04 -13.06 -6.90
CA ALA A 37 -8.64 -13.17 -8.30
C ALA A 37 -8.37 -14.61 -8.72
N ASN A 38 -8.60 -14.89 -10.01
CA ASN A 38 -8.15 -16.11 -10.64
C ASN A 38 -6.68 -15.95 -11.09
N ARG A 39 -5.74 -16.57 -10.37
CA ARG A 39 -4.31 -16.52 -10.69
C ARG A 39 -3.94 -16.99 -12.10
N TYR A 40 -4.78 -17.80 -12.72
CA TYR A 40 -4.57 -18.38 -14.04
C TYR A 40 -5.31 -17.61 -15.15
N SER A 41 -5.85 -16.43 -14.87
CA SER A 41 -6.67 -15.68 -15.83
C SER A 41 -5.91 -15.18 -17.05
N VAL A 42 -4.57 -15.05 -16.96
CA VAL A 42 -3.74 -14.60 -18.07
C VAL A 42 -2.89 -15.77 -18.58
N PRO A 43 -3.12 -16.27 -19.81
CA PRO A 43 -2.34 -17.36 -20.38
C PRO A 43 -0.85 -17.01 -20.47
N GLY A 44 0.01 -17.96 -20.11
CA GLY A 44 1.46 -17.81 -20.14
C GLY A 44 2.07 -17.01 -18.98
N GLN A 45 1.26 -16.54 -18.04
CA GLN A 45 1.74 -15.96 -16.79
C GLN A 45 1.60 -16.97 -15.64
N ASN A 46 2.59 -16.97 -14.76
CA ASN A 46 2.55 -17.81 -13.56
C ASN A 46 1.52 -17.32 -12.53
N MET A 47 1.18 -16.03 -12.59
CA MET A 47 0.23 -15.41 -11.68
C MET A 47 -0.39 -14.17 -12.33
N ALA A 48 -1.70 -14.04 -12.20
CA ALA A 48 -2.43 -12.79 -12.41
C ALA A 48 -3.15 -12.41 -11.11
N ASN A 49 -3.15 -11.15 -10.76
CA ASN A 49 -3.88 -10.63 -9.61
C ASN A 49 -4.63 -9.35 -9.98
N SER A 50 -5.49 -8.89 -9.09
CA SER A 50 -6.32 -7.70 -9.28
C SER A 50 -6.27 -6.81 -8.04
N ILE A 51 -7.00 -5.72 -8.05
CA ILE A 51 -7.12 -4.82 -6.91
C ILE A 51 -7.73 -5.55 -5.70
N SER A 52 -7.17 -5.34 -4.53
CA SER A 52 -7.70 -5.85 -3.27
C SER A 52 -8.84 -4.98 -2.74
N VAL A 53 -9.74 -5.57 -1.96
CA VAL A 53 -10.94 -4.89 -1.43
C VAL A 53 -10.59 -3.68 -0.58
N ASP A 54 -9.54 -3.74 0.22
CA ASP A 54 -9.02 -2.61 1.01
C ASP A 54 -8.61 -1.43 0.11
N GLN A 55 -8.03 -1.69 -1.06
CA GLN A 55 -7.66 -0.65 -2.02
C GLN A 55 -8.86 -0.10 -2.80
N VAL A 56 -9.92 -0.88 -2.99
CA VAL A 56 -11.19 -0.36 -3.51
C VAL A 56 -11.79 0.64 -2.51
N VAL A 57 -11.82 0.28 -1.23
CA VAL A 57 -12.27 1.18 -0.16
C VAL A 57 -11.38 2.43 -0.06
N ALA A 58 -10.06 2.25 -0.12
CA ALA A 58 -9.10 3.35 -0.12
C ALA A 58 -9.32 4.33 -1.30
N GLY A 59 -9.71 3.83 -2.46
CA GLY A 59 -10.06 4.65 -3.62
C GLY A 59 -11.28 5.55 -3.39
N GLN A 60 -12.22 5.12 -2.55
CA GLN A 60 -13.42 5.90 -2.24
C GLN A 60 -13.21 6.92 -1.11
N PHE A 61 -12.50 6.54 -0.06
CA PHE A 61 -12.39 7.32 1.17
C PHE A 61 -11.00 7.90 1.43
N GLY A 62 -9.99 7.41 0.73
CA GLY A 62 -8.59 7.75 0.99
C GLY A 62 -8.24 9.23 0.85
N ASN A 63 -9.04 10.02 0.13
CA ASN A 63 -8.85 11.46 0.01
C ASN A 63 -9.25 12.24 1.28
N GLN A 64 -10.00 11.61 2.19
CA GLN A 64 -10.47 12.23 3.42
C GLN A 64 -9.42 12.18 4.54
N THR A 65 -8.34 11.42 4.36
CA THR A 65 -7.30 11.19 5.35
C THR A 65 -5.92 11.45 4.77
N ARG A 66 -4.93 11.76 5.63
CA ARG A 66 -3.53 11.99 5.20
C ARG A 66 -2.95 10.79 4.44
N PHE A 67 -3.18 9.59 4.94
CA PHE A 67 -2.77 8.34 4.28
C PHE A 67 -3.98 7.68 3.64
N THR A 68 -3.90 7.40 2.35
CA THR A 68 -4.99 6.73 1.61
C THR A 68 -5.28 5.34 2.17
N SER A 69 -4.22 4.63 2.52
CA SER A 69 -4.28 3.33 3.21
C SER A 69 -2.95 3.10 3.95
N ILE A 70 -2.97 2.25 4.95
CA ILE A 70 -1.80 1.83 5.71
C ILE A 70 -1.73 0.32 5.64
N GLN A 71 -0.63 -0.20 5.10
CA GLN A 71 -0.31 -1.62 5.10
C GLN A 71 0.75 -1.86 6.17
N LEU A 72 0.54 -2.86 7.01
CA LEU A 72 1.52 -3.30 7.99
C LEU A 72 2.15 -4.62 7.53
N ASP A 73 3.42 -4.78 7.81
CA ASP A 73 4.18 -5.99 7.52
C ASP A 73 5.03 -6.34 8.74
N SER A 74 5.68 -7.48 8.72
CA SER A 74 6.63 -7.90 9.75
C SER A 74 8.07 -7.67 9.28
N THR A 75 8.98 -7.36 10.20
CA THR A 75 10.42 -7.27 9.92
C THR A 75 11.01 -8.61 9.50
N ASP A 76 10.37 -9.71 9.86
CA ASP A 76 10.76 -11.05 9.42
C ASP A 76 10.22 -11.34 8.02
N GLY A 77 10.71 -10.61 7.04
CA GLY A 77 10.37 -10.78 5.62
C GLY A 77 10.67 -12.17 5.03
N SER A 78 11.27 -13.08 5.82
CA SER A 78 11.45 -14.49 5.47
C SER A 78 10.12 -15.26 5.48
N ALA A 79 9.11 -14.73 6.14
CA ALA A 79 7.78 -15.34 6.26
C ALA A 79 6.90 -15.16 5.02
N SER A 80 7.32 -14.39 4.06
CA SER A 80 6.60 -14.24 2.79
C SER A 80 6.70 -15.51 1.98
N GLY A 81 6.01 -16.55 2.28
CA GLY A 81 5.90 -17.79 1.54
C GLY A 81 6.31 -17.73 0.03
N HIS A 82 6.16 -18.75 -0.72
CA HIS A 82 6.61 -18.81 -2.13
C HIS A 82 5.81 -17.91 -3.12
N GLY A 83 5.05 -16.94 -2.63
CA GLY A 83 4.28 -16.01 -3.47
C GLY A 83 5.08 -14.74 -3.83
N PRO A 84 4.72 -14.05 -4.93
CA PRO A 84 5.41 -12.85 -5.40
C PRO A 84 5.02 -11.62 -4.58
N GLY A 85 5.27 -11.64 -3.32
CA GLY A 85 5.05 -10.51 -2.45
C GLY A 85 4.33 -10.88 -1.17
N ALA A 86 4.86 -10.41 -0.08
CA ALA A 86 4.34 -10.57 1.27
C ALA A 86 3.14 -9.66 1.56
N SER A 87 2.49 -9.07 0.55
CA SER A 87 1.40 -8.14 0.75
C SER A 87 0.04 -8.81 0.59
N LEU A 88 -0.89 -8.47 1.47
CA LEU A 88 -2.32 -8.74 1.27
C LEU A 88 -2.97 -7.66 0.40
N ALA A 89 -2.39 -6.47 0.33
CA ALA A 89 -2.89 -5.32 -0.40
C ALA A 89 -2.30 -5.25 -1.82
N TRP A 90 -3.16 -5.06 -2.82
CA TRP A 90 -2.82 -5.06 -4.23
C TRP A 90 -3.44 -3.88 -4.96
N ASP A 91 -2.66 -3.20 -5.78
CA ASP A 91 -3.14 -2.08 -6.58
C ASP A 91 -4.05 -2.52 -7.74
N LYS A 92 -4.65 -1.57 -8.44
CA LYS A 92 -5.52 -1.81 -9.60
C LYS A 92 -4.82 -2.49 -10.80
N ARG A 93 -3.49 -2.55 -10.79
CA ARG A 93 -2.66 -3.22 -11.80
C ARG A 93 -2.26 -4.64 -11.37
N GLY A 94 -2.76 -5.11 -10.21
CA GLY A 94 -2.38 -6.39 -9.65
C GLY A 94 -0.93 -6.43 -9.15
N LYS A 95 -0.40 -5.30 -8.68
CA LYS A 95 0.92 -5.20 -8.06
C LYS A 95 0.78 -5.14 -6.55
N PRO A 96 1.64 -5.85 -5.79
CA PRO A 96 1.59 -5.81 -4.34
C PRO A 96 2.00 -4.44 -3.81
N LEU A 97 1.33 -3.99 -2.76
CA LEU A 97 1.67 -2.77 -2.05
C LEU A 97 2.55 -3.13 -0.83
N PRO A 98 3.74 -2.54 -0.70
CA PRO A 98 4.62 -2.82 0.43
C PRO A 98 4.03 -2.28 1.73
N GLY A 99 4.18 -3.04 2.80
CA GLY A 99 3.79 -2.63 4.15
C GLY A 99 4.91 -1.93 4.91
N TYR A 100 4.52 -1.19 5.95
CA TYR A 100 5.45 -0.70 6.95
C TYR A 100 5.82 -1.86 7.88
N ASN A 101 7.12 -2.10 8.05
CA ASN A 101 7.66 -3.23 8.79
C ASN A 101 8.56 -2.84 9.97
N ASP A 102 8.61 -1.57 10.32
CA ASP A 102 9.43 -1.05 11.41
C ASP A 102 8.57 -0.14 12.28
N PRO A 103 8.32 -0.50 13.56
CA PRO A 103 7.47 0.28 14.45
C PRO A 103 7.97 1.72 14.65
N VAL A 104 9.28 1.94 14.76
CA VAL A 104 9.86 3.28 14.94
C VAL A 104 9.64 4.15 13.71
N LYS A 105 9.95 3.62 12.52
CA LYS A 105 9.71 4.35 11.27
C LYS A 105 8.24 4.62 11.03
N THR A 106 7.37 3.66 11.38
CA THR A 106 5.92 3.81 11.28
C THR A 106 5.43 4.90 12.23
N PHE A 107 5.90 4.92 13.48
CA PHE A 107 5.59 5.96 14.45
C PHE A 107 5.97 7.35 13.92
N HIS A 108 7.19 7.52 13.45
CA HIS A 108 7.66 8.80 12.89
C HIS A 108 6.84 9.20 11.65
N LYS A 109 6.50 8.26 10.79
CA LYS A 109 5.68 8.52 9.62
C LYS A 109 4.29 9.05 9.99
N LEU A 110 3.68 8.48 11.03
CA LEU A 110 2.31 8.81 11.43
C LEU A 110 2.26 10.08 12.30
N PHE A 111 3.17 10.26 13.24
CA PHE A 111 3.02 11.18 14.36
C PHE A 111 4.11 12.24 14.49
N SER A 112 5.35 11.98 14.07
CA SER A 112 6.42 12.98 14.25
C SER A 112 6.14 14.25 13.48
N ALA A 113 6.48 15.37 14.09
CA ALA A 113 6.48 16.66 13.41
C ALA A 113 7.36 16.59 12.14
N GLU A 114 7.07 17.44 11.20
CA GLU A 114 7.89 17.55 9.99
C GLU A 114 9.21 18.25 10.35
N ASP A 115 10.32 17.61 10.02
CA ASP A 115 11.67 18.13 10.37
C ASP A 115 12.07 19.35 9.54
N LEU A 116 11.41 19.57 8.40
CA LEU A 116 11.72 20.65 7.49
C LEU A 116 10.67 21.76 7.53
N PRO A 117 11.08 23.03 7.42
CA PRO A 117 10.17 24.15 7.25
C PRO A 117 9.21 23.95 6.07
N LEU A 118 8.03 24.57 6.15
CA LEU A 118 6.99 24.45 5.14
C LEU A 118 7.50 24.81 3.73
N GLU A 119 8.27 25.88 3.60
CA GLU A 119 8.84 26.32 2.32
C GLU A 119 9.75 25.26 1.68
N GLN A 120 10.57 24.59 2.49
CA GLN A 120 11.45 23.52 2.00
C GLN A 120 10.66 22.29 1.57
N ARG A 121 9.58 21.97 2.27
CA ARG A 121 8.68 20.87 1.89
C ARG A 121 7.92 21.19 0.59
N GLN A 122 7.47 22.42 0.42
CA GLN A 122 6.87 22.91 -0.83
C GLN A 122 7.87 22.83 -1.99
N ALA A 123 9.11 23.28 -1.78
CA ALA A 123 10.16 23.18 -2.79
C ALA A 123 10.45 21.73 -3.20
N ALA A 124 10.49 20.81 -2.24
CA ALA A 124 10.71 19.38 -2.53
C ALA A 124 9.56 18.76 -3.34
N ILE A 125 8.31 19.18 -3.13
CA ILE A 125 7.18 18.72 -3.94
C ILE A 125 7.27 19.31 -5.36
N ALA A 126 7.60 20.59 -5.48
CA ALA A 126 7.78 21.24 -6.78
C ALA A 126 8.91 20.61 -7.60
N GLU A 127 10.03 20.26 -6.96
CA GLU A 127 11.13 19.53 -7.60
C GLU A 127 10.68 18.16 -8.12
N LYS A 128 9.96 17.39 -7.31
CA LYS A 128 9.41 16.08 -7.74
C LYS A 128 8.46 16.23 -8.93
N ARG A 129 7.61 17.25 -8.95
CA ARG A 129 6.73 17.53 -10.08
C ARG A 129 7.53 17.85 -11.34
N SER A 130 8.55 18.69 -11.23
CA SER A 130 9.42 19.03 -12.36
C SER A 130 10.11 17.80 -12.96
N VAL A 131 10.56 16.88 -12.12
CA VAL A 131 11.13 15.61 -12.57
C VAL A 131 10.08 14.77 -13.31
N LEU A 132 8.85 14.67 -12.80
CA LEU A 132 7.77 13.94 -13.46
C LEU A 132 7.40 14.55 -14.82
N ASP A 133 7.33 15.88 -14.92
CA ASP A 133 7.05 16.58 -16.18
C ASP A 133 8.13 16.30 -17.23
N ALA A 134 9.41 16.30 -16.81
CA ALA A 134 10.51 15.95 -17.71
C ALA A 134 10.42 14.49 -18.19
N VAL A 135 10.10 13.55 -17.28
CA VAL A 135 9.92 12.14 -17.59
C VAL A 135 8.73 11.93 -18.52
N LEU A 136 7.59 12.60 -18.29
CA LEU A 136 6.42 12.55 -19.16
C LEU A 136 6.72 13.08 -20.56
N THR A 137 7.45 14.17 -20.65
CA THR A 137 7.86 14.78 -21.92
C THR A 137 8.70 13.80 -22.74
N GLU A 138 9.69 13.17 -22.12
CA GLU A 138 10.56 12.19 -22.78
C GLU A 138 9.79 10.92 -23.17
N ALA A 139 8.94 10.40 -22.28
CA ALA A 139 8.13 9.22 -22.56
C ALA A 139 7.16 9.46 -23.73
N ASN A 140 6.52 10.63 -23.80
CA ASN A 140 5.67 11.01 -24.95
C ASN A 140 6.46 11.11 -26.27
N ARG A 141 7.74 11.54 -26.19
CA ARG A 141 8.62 11.58 -27.37
C ARG A 141 8.92 10.17 -27.88
N VAL A 142 9.24 9.26 -26.97
CA VAL A 142 9.55 7.85 -27.30
C VAL A 142 8.32 7.13 -27.85
N GLN A 143 7.13 7.40 -27.31
CA GLN A 143 5.87 6.76 -27.70
C GLN A 143 5.61 6.82 -29.21
N LYS A 144 5.96 7.92 -29.84
CA LYS A 144 5.69 8.16 -31.27
C LYS A 144 6.42 7.18 -32.22
N GLY A 145 7.47 6.52 -31.74
CA GLY A 145 8.27 5.59 -32.53
C GLY A 145 8.08 4.11 -32.20
N LEU A 146 7.18 3.78 -31.26
CA LEU A 146 7.03 2.42 -30.73
C LEU A 146 6.01 1.58 -31.48
N SER A 147 6.20 0.25 -31.43
CA SER A 147 5.20 -0.72 -31.85
C SER A 147 3.94 -0.67 -30.98
N ARG A 148 2.83 -1.24 -31.44
CA ARG A 148 1.59 -1.33 -30.66
C ARG A 148 1.79 -2.06 -29.32
N ASN A 149 2.58 -3.11 -29.31
CA ASN A 149 2.84 -3.90 -28.11
C ASN A 149 3.68 -3.12 -27.07
N ASP A 150 4.67 -2.36 -27.56
CA ASP A 150 5.49 -1.53 -26.70
C ASP A 150 4.71 -0.32 -26.17
N ASN A 151 3.79 0.23 -26.96
CA ASN A 151 2.87 1.26 -26.52
C ASN A 151 1.98 0.79 -25.35
N ASN A 152 1.47 -0.44 -25.37
CA ASN A 152 0.71 -0.99 -24.26
C ASN A 152 1.52 -1.02 -22.94
N LYS A 153 2.81 -1.37 -23.02
CA LYS A 153 3.72 -1.33 -21.85
C LYS A 153 4.00 0.10 -21.39
N LEU A 154 4.12 1.03 -22.32
CA LEU A 154 4.32 2.43 -22.01
C LEU A 154 3.06 3.04 -21.35
N ASP A 155 1.87 2.60 -21.72
CA ASP A 155 0.62 3.02 -21.08
C ASP A 155 0.56 2.60 -19.61
N GLU A 156 1.08 1.42 -19.24
CA GLU A 156 1.25 1.01 -17.83
C GLU A 156 2.20 1.97 -17.08
N TYR A 157 3.28 2.38 -17.73
CA TYR A 157 4.23 3.34 -17.20
C TYR A 157 3.59 4.72 -17.00
N PHE A 158 2.86 5.25 -17.97
CA PHE A 158 2.12 6.50 -17.83
C PHE A 158 1.10 6.45 -16.70
N GLN A 159 0.42 5.32 -16.52
CA GLN A 159 -0.48 5.17 -15.39
C GLN A 159 0.28 5.23 -14.06
N GLY A 160 1.47 4.64 -13.98
CA GLY A 160 2.34 4.75 -12.79
C GLY A 160 2.71 6.20 -12.47
N ILE A 161 3.01 7.00 -13.49
CA ILE A 161 3.30 8.43 -13.31
C ILE A 161 2.08 9.18 -12.79
N ARG A 162 0.89 8.96 -13.36
CA ARG A 162 -0.36 9.58 -12.88
C ARG A 162 -0.68 9.23 -11.43
N ASP A 163 -0.37 8.01 -11.01
CA ASP A 163 -0.56 7.61 -9.62
C ASP A 163 0.41 8.37 -8.68
N ILE A 164 1.64 8.68 -9.14
CA ILE A 164 2.60 9.50 -8.40
C ILE A 164 2.14 10.97 -8.37
N GLU A 165 1.67 11.54 -9.48
CA GLU A 165 1.11 12.89 -9.55
C GLU A 165 -0.06 13.06 -8.57
N THR A 166 -0.99 12.10 -8.57
CA THR A 166 -2.14 12.09 -7.65
C THR A 166 -1.67 12.09 -6.19
N ARG A 167 -0.65 11.29 -5.87
CA ARG A 167 -0.08 11.25 -4.53
C ARG A 167 0.61 12.55 -4.15
N LEU A 168 1.37 13.16 -5.06
CA LEU A 168 2.00 14.46 -4.82
C LEU A 168 0.97 15.57 -4.61
N GLY A 169 -0.12 15.58 -5.36
CA GLY A 169 -1.23 16.50 -5.14
C GLY A 169 -1.83 16.35 -3.74
N LYS A 170 -2.04 15.13 -3.31
CA LYS A 170 -2.51 14.84 -1.95
C LYS A 170 -1.50 15.26 -0.88
N ASP A 171 -0.22 14.97 -1.08
CA ASP A 171 0.84 15.39 -0.14
C ASP A 171 0.85 16.92 0.01
N GLU A 172 0.58 17.66 -1.08
CA GLU A 172 0.45 19.12 -1.05
C GLU A 172 -0.79 19.57 -0.26
N ASP A 173 -1.95 18.95 -0.45
CA ASP A 173 -3.20 19.24 0.29
C ASP A 173 -3.07 19.02 1.80
N TRP A 174 -2.12 18.20 2.22
CA TRP A 174 -1.86 17.87 3.62
C TRP A 174 -0.58 18.52 4.18
N LEU A 175 0.08 19.36 3.39
CA LEU A 175 1.40 19.90 3.72
C LEU A 175 1.38 20.84 4.93
N ASP A 176 0.36 21.66 5.05
CA ASP A 176 0.15 22.64 6.11
C ASP A 176 -0.66 22.10 7.30
N LYS A 177 -1.24 20.89 7.16
CA LYS A 177 -2.02 20.28 8.23
C LYS A 177 -1.10 19.55 9.20
N PRO A 178 -1.20 19.78 10.51
CA PRO A 178 -0.38 19.08 11.48
C PRO A 178 -0.74 17.58 11.51
N LYS A 179 0.24 16.74 11.82
CA LYS A 179 0.00 15.35 12.16
C LYS A 179 -0.71 15.26 13.52
N PRO A 180 -1.47 14.18 13.77
CA PRO A 180 -2.09 13.97 15.06
C PRO A 180 -1.01 13.81 16.15
N LYS A 181 -1.38 14.15 17.39
CA LYS A 181 -0.53 13.86 18.54
C LYS A 181 -0.42 12.35 18.71
N ALA A 182 0.80 11.86 18.94
CA ALA A 182 1.01 10.44 19.20
C ALA A 182 0.21 9.97 20.42
N PRO A 183 -0.50 8.83 20.32
CA PRO A 183 -1.27 8.27 21.45
C PRO A 183 -0.38 7.58 22.48
N MET A 184 0.88 7.35 22.16
CA MET A 184 1.87 6.64 22.97
C MET A 184 3.26 7.23 22.81
N GLU A 185 4.19 6.77 23.62
CA GLU A 185 5.62 7.07 23.45
C GLU A 185 6.20 6.38 22.23
N GLU A 186 7.35 6.87 21.75
CA GLU A 186 8.06 6.27 20.65
C GLU A 186 8.41 4.80 20.95
N PRO A 187 8.15 3.87 20.02
CA PRO A 187 8.47 2.47 20.22
C PRO A 187 9.96 2.23 20.43
N PRO A 188 10.35 1.26 21.28
CA PRO A 188 11.74 0.87 21.40
C PRO A 188 12.27 0.22 20.11
N VAL A 189 13.55 0.45 19.86
CA VAL A 189 14.25 -0.12 18.69
C VAL A 189 14.47 -1.63 18.89
N GLY A 190 14.30 -2.39 17.81
CA GLY A 190 14.69 -3.81 17.78
C GLY A 190 13.65 -4.77 18.32
N LEU A 191 12.38 -4.35 18.42
CA LEU A 191 11.27 -5.27 18.71
C LEU A 191 11.20 -6.38 17.66
N LYS A 192 10.80 -7.59 18.08
CA LYS A 192 10.66 -8.75 17.22
C LYS A 192 9.47 -9.62 17.62
N GLY A 193 8.97 -10.37 16.64
CA GLY A 193 7.92 -11.38 16.85
C GLY A 193 6.65 -10.77 17.44
N LYS A 194 6.16 -11.33 18.54
CA LYS A 194 4.89 -10.92 19.15
C LYS A 194 4.88 -9.45 19.58
N GLU A 195 5.96 -8.97 20.19
CA GLU A 195 6.05 -7.59 20.69
C GLU A 195 6.04 -6.58 19.55
N GLU A 196 6.72 -6.89 18.46
CA GLU A 196 6.69 -6.08 17.23
C GLU A 196 5.28 -6.00 16.64
N ILE A 197 4.61 -7.16 16.51
CA ILE A 197 3.25 -7.23 15.97
C ILE A 197 2.27 -6.44 16.85
N GLU A 198 2.31 -6.63 18.16
CA GLU A 198 1.48 -5.89 19.11
C GLU A 198 1.73 -4.38 19.00
N MET A 199 2.98 -3.97 18.89
CA MET A 199 3.35 -2.56 18.74
C MET A 199 2.81 -1.97 17.43
N MET A 200 2.96 -2.68 16.32
CA MET A 200 2.43 -2.23 15.02
C MET A 200 0.91 -2.06 15.05
N TYR A 201 0.18 -2.96 15.71
CA TYR A 201 -1.27 -2.79 15.88
C TYR A 201 -1.61 -1.61 16.77
N ASN A 202 -0.89 -1.41 17.89
CA ASN A 202 -1.12 -0.30 18.80
C ASN A 202 -0.90 1.08 18.14
N LEU A 203 -0.09 1.16 17.08
CA LEU A 203 0.12 2.40 16.32
C LEU A 203 -1.08 2.82 15.45
N ILE A 204 -2.03 1.93 15.19
CA ILE A 204 -3.18 2.19 14.28
C ILE A 204 -4.54 2.08 14.97
N ILE A 205 -4.57 1.71 16.25
CA ILE A 205 -5.78 1.66 17.08
C ILE A 205 -5.94 2.97 17.86
#